data_2d315f548c5126b451b8c294a0a83186
#
_entry.id   2d315f548c5126b451b8c294a0a83186
#
_cell.length_a   1.000
_cell.length_b   1.000
_cell.length_c   1.000
_cell.angle_alpha   90.00
_cell.angle_beta   90.00
_cell.angle_gamma   90.00
#
_symmetry.space_group_name_H-M   'P 1'
#
loop_
_entity.id
_entity.type
_entity.pdbx_description
1 polymer ?
#
loop_
_entity_poly.entity_id
_entity_poly.type
_entity_poly.pdbx_seq_one_letter_code
_entity_poly.pdbx_strand_id
1 'polypeptide(L)'
;MSLQIAKQLYAKMPDVIAKARKKFGRGLTLAEKVLVSHADNFDTQVWERGKAMLFLRPDRVAMQDATAQMAMLQFMQAGKKQVSVPSTIHCDHLIRAEVGSQKDLMRAVDENKEVYNFLASAAKKYGIGFWKPGSGIIHQVVLENYAFPGGLII
;
A
#
# COMPACT_ATOMS: atom_id res chain seq x y z
N MET A 1 6.61 5.62 -12.25
CA MET A 1 5.65 6.02 -11.18
C MET A 1 6.34 6.15 -9.82
N SER A 2 7.01 5.12 -9.30
CA SER A 2 7.67 5.18 -7.97
C SER A 2 8.75 6.27 -7.87
N LEU A 3 9.57 6.46 -8.91
CA LEU A 3 10.58 7.52 -8.94
C LEU A 3 10.00 8.94 -8.81
N GLN A 4 8.86 9.19 -9.46
CA GLN A 4 8.17 10.49 -9.35
C GLN A 4 7.67 10.74 -7.92
N ILE A 5 7.07 9.73 -7.30
CA ILE A 5 6.58 9.79 -5.91
C ILE A 5 7.76 10.04 -4.96
N ALA A 6 8.86 9.29 -5.12
CA ALA A 6 10.06 9.47 -4.32
C ALA A 6 10.63 10.90 -4.44
N LYS A 7 10.73 11.45 -5.65
CA LYS A 7 11.19 12.83 -5.87
C LYS A 7 10.30 13.86 -5.18
N GLN A 8 8.97 13.69 -5.27
CA GLN A 8 8.01 14.58 -4.61
C GLN A 8 8.12 14.48 -3.08
N LEU A 9 8.24 13.26 -2.55
CA LEU A 9 8.44 13.07 -1.12
C LEU A 9 9.73 13.73 -0.64
N TYR A 10 10.86 13.43 -1.29
CA TYR A 10 12.17 13.97 -0.89
C TYR A 10 12.25 15.49 -0.99
N ALA A 11 11.54 16.11 -1.92
CA ALA A 11 11.48 17.56 -2.03
C ALA A 11 10.81 18.23 -0.80
N LYS A 12 9.79 17.60 -0.21
CA LYS A 12 9.07 18.15 0.96
C LYS A 12 9.65 17.72 2.32
N MET A 13 10.35 16.58 2.38
CA MET A 13 10.83 16.02 3.65
C MET A 13 11.70 16.97 4.49
N PRO A 14 12.69 17.67 3.95
CA PRO A 14 13.55 18.55 4.75
C PRO A 14 12.76 19.59 5.55
N ASP A 15 11.81 20.26 4.90
CA ASP A 15 11.01 21.32 5.51
C ASP A 15 10.09 20.80 6.61
N VAL A 16 9.40 19.67 6.33
CA VAL A 16 8.48 19.04 7.30
C VAL A 16 9.26 18.52 8.51
N ILE A 17 10.42 17.90 8.29
CA ILE A 17 11.27 17.40 9.36
C ILE A 17 11.82 18.56 10.22
N ALA A 18 12.22 19.69 9.61
CA ALA A 18 12.67 20.87 10.34
C ALA A 18 11.56 21.46 11.20
N LYS A 19 10.34 21.58 10.64
CA LYS A 19 9.13 21.97 11.36
C LYS A 19 8.86 21.07 12.57
N ALA A 20 8.90 19.75 12.35
CA ALA A 20 8.64 18.77 13.40
C ALA A 20 9.68 18.82 14.52
N ARG A 21 10.97 18.96 14.18
CA ARG A 21 12.04 19.15 15.17
C ARG A 21 11.80 20.39 16.02
N LYS A 22 11.40 21.51 15.40
CA LYS A 22 11.07 22.74 16.13
C LYS A 22 9.85 22.56 17.05
N LYS A 23 8.77 21.91 16.55
CA LYS A 23 7.55 21.67 17.33
C LYS A 23 7.79 20.75 18.52
N PHE A 24 8.60 19.70 18.36
CA PHE A 24 8.85 18.69 19.39
C PHE A 24 10.05 19.02 20.30
N GLY A 25 10.86 20.01 19.95
CA GLY A 25 12.04 20.42 20.71
C GLY A 25 13.15 19.36 20.78
N ARG A 26 13.19 18.39 19.86
CA ARG A 26 14.14 17.28 19.87
C ARG A 26 14.42 16.70 18.48
N GLY A 27 15.42 15.83 18.41
CA GLY A 27 15.64 14.96 17.25
C GLY A 27 14.49 13.99 17.00
N LEU A 28 14.34 13.53 15.76
CA LEU A 28 13.33 12.58 15.34
C LEU A 28 13.96 11.22 15.02
N THR A 29 13.29 10.15 15.37
CA THR A 29 13.59 8.79 14.89
C THR A 29 13.27 8.68 13.39
N LEU A 30 13.74 7.59 12.74
CA LEU A 30 13.40 7.33 11.35
C LEU A 30 11.88 7.20 11.14
N ALA A 31 11.22 6.42 12.00
CA ALA A 31 9.77 6.24 11.95
C ALA A 31 9.02 7.57 12.08
N GLU A 32 9.42 8.44 13.00
CA GLU A 32 8.82 9.76 13.15
C GLU A 32 9.04 10.66 11.91
N LYS A 33 10.22 10.57 11.28
CA LYS A 33 10.47 11.31 10.01
C LYS A 33 9.53 10.84 8.91
N VAL A 34 9.33 9.53 8.78
CA VAL A 34 8.38 8.96 7.81
C VAL A 34 6.96 9.43 8.13
N LEU A 35 6.50 9.30 9.37
CA LEU A 35 5.14 9.70 9.77
C LEU A 35 4.87 11.19 9.52
N VAL A 36 5.75 12.09 9.96
CA VAL A 36 5.53 13.53 9.75
C VAL A 36 5.55 13.92 8.28
N SER A 37 6.34 13.23 7.46
CA SER A 37 6.42 13.47 6.02
C SER A 37 5.19 13.00 5.26
N HIS A 38 4.41 12.08 5.83
CA HIS A 38 3.16 11.57 5.25
C HIS A 38 1.91 12.11 5.95
N ALA A 39 2.04 13.02 6.89
CA ALA A 39 0.90 13.66 7.52
C ALA A 39 0.04 14.39 6.48
N ASP A 40 -1.28 14.22 6.55
CA ASP A 40 -2.22 14.94 5.68
C ASP A 40 -2.08 16.45 5.88
N ASN A 41 -2.06 16.89 7.13
CA ASN A 41 -1.70 18.24 7.52
C ASN A 41 -0.94 18.19 8.87
N PHE A 42 0.35 18.47 8.84
CA PHE A 42 1.19 18.42 10.03
C PHE A 42 0.77 19.40 11.12
N ASP A 43 0.32 20.61 10.73
CA ASP A 43 0.08 21.70 11.67
C ASP A 43 -1.21 21.51 12.47
N THR A 44 -2.23 20.87 11.90
CA THR A 44 -3.55 20.71 12.53
C THR A 44 -3.70 19.43 13.33
N GLN A 45 -2.76 18.49 13.24
CA GLN A 45 -2.82 17.22 13.96
C GLN A 45 -2.22 17.31 15.36
N VAL A 46 -2.80 16.52 16.25
CA VAL A 46 -2.26 16.30 17.61
C VAL A 46 -1.17 15.23 17.53
N TRP A 47 0.00 15.54 18.07
CA TRP A 47 1.18 14.66 18.04
C TRP A 47 1.48 14.14 19.46
N GLU A 48 0.59 13.36 20.02
CA GLU A 48 0.77 12.77 21.34
C GLU A 48 0.94 11.24 21.21
N ARG A 49 2.16 10.77 21.51
CA ARG A 49 2.51 9.36 21.38
C ARG A 49 1.62 8.47 22.24
N GLY A 50 1.06 7.43 21.60
CA GLY A 50 0.20 6.45 22.26
C GLY A 50 -1.26 6.89 22.45
N LYS A 51 -1.61 8.13 22.11
CA LYS A 51 -2.96 8.66 22.25
C LYS A 51 -3.54 9.24 20.95
N ALA A 52 -2.71 9.92 20.15
CA ALA A 52 -3.21 10.59 18.96
C ALA A 52 -3.50 9.62 17.82
N MET A 53 -4.61 9.86 17.13
CA MET A 53 -4.91 9.27 15.81
C MET A 53 -4.38 10.21 14.74
N LEU A 54 -3.57 9.69 13.83
CA LEU A 54 -2.96 10.48 12.75
C LEU A 54 -3.63 10.19 11.41
N PHE A 55 -3.91 11.24 10.66
CA PHE A 55 -4.33 11.14 9.27
C PHE A 55 -3.09 11.20 8.38
N LEU A 56 -2.84 10.10 7.68
CA LEU A 56 -1.66 9.94 6.83
C LEU A 56 -2.07 9.76 5.36
N ARG A 57 -1.21 10.23 4.46
CA ARG A 57 -1.32 10.00 3.02
C ARG A 57 -0.24 9.04 2.58
N PRO A 58 -0.56 7.76 2.41
CA PRO A 58 0.42 6.78 1.94
C PRO A 58 0.82 7.05 0.48
N ASP A 59 2.02 6.61 0.11
CA ASP A 59 2.50 6.65 -1.27
C ASP A 59 1.90 5.54 -2.12
N ARG A 60 1.49 4.45 -1.48
CA ARG A 60 0.92 3.26 -2.14
C ARG A 60 0.06 2.44 -1.19
N VAL A 61 -0.92 1.76 -1.79
CA VAL A 61 -1.68 0.68 -1.14
C VAL A 61 -1.35 -0.64 -1.84
N ALA A 62 -1.00 -1.67 -1.09
CA ALA A 62 -0.76 -3.02 -1.61
C ALA A 62 -1.66 -4.01 -0.88
N MET A 63 -2.49 -4.72 -1.62
CA MET A 63 -3.50 -5.62 -1.08
C MET A 63 -3.21 -7.06 -1.50
N GLN A 64 -3.33 -7.99 -0.58
CA GLN A 64 -3.27 -9.43 -0.88
C GLN A 64 -4.67 -9.94 -1.31
N ASP A 65 -4.71 -11.02 -2.07
CA ASP A 65 -5.95 -11.59 -2.61
C ASP A 65 -6.98 -11.96 -1.53
N ALA A 66 -6.55 -12.49 -0.41
CA ALA A 66 -7.44 -12.89 0.68
C ALA A 66 -8.22 -11.71 1.28
N THR A 67 -7.59 -10.54 1.43
CA THR A 67 -8.19 -9.35 2.07
C THR A 67 -8.68 -8.30 1.08
N ALA A 68 -8.15 -8.29 -0.15
CA ALA A 68 -8.52 -7.34 -1.19
C ALA A 68 -10.01 -7.40 -1.56
N GLN A 69 -10.64 -8.57 -1.45
CA GLN A 69 -12.06 -8.73 -1.72
C GLN A 69 -12.90 -7.78 -0.84
N MET A 70 -12.65 -7.79 0.46
CA MET A 70 -13.33 -6.91 1.42
C MET A 70 -13.02 -5.43 1.14
N ALA A 71 -11.75 -5.10 0.94
CA ALA A 71 -11.33 -3.73 0.64
C ALA A 71 -11.98 -3.19 -0.65
N MET A 72 -12.07 -4.03 -1.69
CA MET A 72 -12.70 -3.65 -2.95
C MET A 72 -14.21 -3.47 -2.81
N LEU A 73 -14.89 -4.32 -2.06
CA LEU A 73 -16.33 -4.15 -1.79
C LEU A 73 -16.59 -2.84 -1.02
N GLN A 74 -15.80 -2.53 0.00
CA GLN A 74 -15.90 -1.26 0.73
C GLN A 74 -15.63 -0.05 -0.18
N PHE A 75 -14.62 -0.15 -1.06
CA PHE A 75 -14.32 0.89 -2.03
C PHE A 75 -15.48 1.13 -3.01
N MET A 76 -16.11 0.05 -3.49
CA MET A 76 -17.29 0.13 -4.37
C MET A 76 -18.46 0.81 -3.67
N GLN A 77 -18.73 0.46 -2.40
CA GLN A 77 -19.78 1.08 -1.59
C GLN A 77 -19.53 2.57 -1.36
N ALA A 78 -18.27 3.00 -1.28
CA ALA A 78 -17.91 4.40 -1.18
C ALA A 78 -18.19 5.22 -2.46
N GLY A 79 -18.60 4.58 -3.56
CA GLY A 79 -19.01 5.22 -4.81
C GLY A 79 -17.90 5.97 -5.57
N LYS A 80 -16.64 5.70 -5.27
CA LYS A 80 -15.51 6.33 -5.94
C LYS A 80 -15.29 5.75 -7.34
N LYS A 81 -14.94 6.61 -8.30
CA LYS A 81 -14.72 6.19 -9.70
C LYS A 81 -13.36 5.53 -9.92
N GLN A 82 -12.33 5.98 -9.21
CA GLN A 82 -10.96 5.50 -9.31
C GLN A 82 -10.24 5.68 -7.98
N VAL A 83 -9.18 4.90 -7.76
CA VAL A 83 -8.29 5.09 -6.61
C VAL A 83 -7.52 6.41 -6.74
N SER A 84 -7.35 7.12 -5.63
CA SER A 84 -6.57 8.35 -5.56
C SER A 84 -5.08 8.10 -5.27
N VAL A 85 -4.78 6.94 -4.70
CA VAL A 85 -3.42 6.50 -4.37
C VAL A 85 -3.07 5.31 -5.27
N PRO A 86 -1.85 5.24 -5.83
CA PRO A 86 -1.42 4.08 -6.59
C PRO A 86 -1.61 2.80 -5.79
N SER A 87 -2.41 1.88 -6.30
CA SER A 87 -2.81 0.67 -5.59
C SER A 87 -2.53 -0.58 -6.41
N THR A 88 -2.22 -1.68 -5.74
CA THR A 88 -1.99 -2.98 -6.38
C THR A 88 -2.64 -4.11 -5.58
N ILE A 89 -3.10 -5.14 -6.31
CA ILE A 89 -3.58 -6.39 -5.74
C ILE A 89 -2.61 -7.49 -6.14
N HIS A 90 -2.24 -8.33 -5.19
CA HIS A 90 -1.28 -9.42 -5.36
C HIS A 90 -1.94 -10.76 -4.99
N CYS A 91 -1.88 -11.73 -5.91
CA CYS A 91 -2.51 -13.03 -5.73
C CYS A 91 -1.46 -14.09 -5.37
N ASP A 92 -1.14 -14.20 -4.08
CA ASP A 92 -0.11 -15.09 -3.56
C ASP A 92 -0.55 -15.93 -2.34
N HIS A 93 -1.54 -15.49 -1.56
CA HIS A 93 -1.93 -16.15 -0.31
C HIS A 93 -2.89 -17.33 -0.49
N LEU A 94 -3.59 -17.43 -1.61
CA LEU A 94 -4.51 -18.53 -1.90
C LEU A 94 -3.82 -19.72 -2.58
N ILE A 95 -2.51 -19.67 -2.76
CA ILE A 95 -1.70 -20.74 -3.33
C ILE A 95 -1.12 -21.58 -2.19
N ARG A 96 -1.41 -22.87 -2.14
CA ARG A 96 -0.86 -23.79 -1.14
C ARG A 96 0.47 -24.35 -1.65
N ALA A 97 1.49 -24.39 -0.80
CA ALA A 97 2.79 -24.97 -1.11
C ALA A 97 2.85 -26.42 -0.63
N GLU A 98 2.16 -27.34 -1.30
CA GLU A 98 1.99 -28.73 -0.87
C GLU A 98 2.77 -29.74 -1.75
N VAL A 99 2.60 -29.66 -3.08
CA VAL A 99 3.09 -30.71 -4.00
C VAL A 99 4.04 -30.18 -5.08
N GLY A 100 4.17 -28.87 -5.21
CA GLY A 100 5.09 -28.22 -6.14
C GLY A 100 4.44 -27.10 -6.94
N SER A 101 5.25 -26.11 -7.31
CA SER A 101 4.80 -24.82 -7.82
C SER A 101 3.77 -24.87 -8.94
N GLN A 102 3.98 -25.72 -9.94
CA GLN A 102 3.07 -25.82 -11.09
C GLN A 102 1.71 -26.42 -10.72
N LYS A 103 1.72 -27.53 -9.98
CA LYS A 103 0.49 -28.21 -9.57
C LYS A 103 -0.32 -27.37 -8.60
N ASP A 104 0.35 -26.77 -7.62
CA ASP A 104 -0.29 -25.91 -6.62
C ASP A 104 -0.86 -24.64 -7.25
N LEU A 105 -0.18 -24.05 -8.24
CA LEU A 105 -0.69 -22.90 -8.98
C LEU A 105 -1.92 -23.25 -9.82
N MET A 106 -1.88 -24.36 -10.56
CA MET A 106 -3.03 -24.80 -11.36
C MET A 106 -4.26 -25.06 -10.47
N ARG A 107 -4.07 -25.74 -9.35
CA ARG A 107 -5.11 -25.98 -8.36
C ARG A 107 -5.68 -24.68 -7.80
N ALA A 108 -4.81 -23.74 -7.40
CA ALA A 108 -5.25 -22.45 -6.86
C ALA A 108 -6.07 -21.64 -7.87
N VAL A 109 -5.66 -21.62 -9.14
CA VAL A 109 -6.38 -20.93 -10.24
C VAL A 109 -7.77 -21.54 -10.46
N ASP A 110 -7.90 -22.86 -10.36
CA ASP A 110 -9.19 -23.54 -10.51
C ASP A 110 -10.09 -23.32 -9.29
N GLU A 111 -9.58 -23.62 -8.09
CA GLU A 111 -10.34 -23.50 -6.83
C GLU A 111 -10.77 -22.07 -6.52
N ASN A 112 -9.96 -21.05 -6.86
CA ASN A 112 -10.20 -19.63 -6.54
C ASN A 112 -10.55 -18.79 -7.77
N LYS A 113 -11.02 -19.39 -8.84
CA LYS A 113 -11.33 -18.74 -10.12
C LYS A 113 -12.26 -17.53 -9.97
N GLU A 114 -13.28 -17.65 -9.15
CA GLU A 114 -14.25 -16.58 -8.90
C GLU A 114 -13.57 -15.37 -8.23
N VAL A 115 -12.78 -15.61 -7.21
CA VAL A 115 -12.02 -14.58 -6.49
C VAL A 115 -11.05 -13.83 -7.43
N TYR A 116 -10.25 -14.57 -8.16
CA TYR A 116 -9.28 -13.97 -9.09
C TYR A 116 -9.95 -13.17 -10.21
N ASN A 117 -11.07 -13.67 -10.75
CA ASN A 117 -11.85 -12.96 -11.77
C ASN A 117 -12.48 -11.68 -11.21
N PHE A 118 -13.06 -11.74 -10.02
CA PHE A 118 -13.58 -10.57 -9.34
C PHE A 118 -12.49 -9.51 -9.13
N LEU A 119 -11.37 -9.89 -8.54
CA LEU A 119 -10.26 -8.98 -8.26
C LEU A 119 -9.66 -8.37 -9.54
N ALA A 120 -9.48 -9.18 -10.58
CA ALA A 120 -8.97 -8.70 -11.87
C ALA A 120 -9.92 -7.69 -12.53
N SER A 121 -11.22 -7.97 -12.52
CA SER A 121 -12.23 -7.09 -13.11
C SER A 121 -12.37 -5.79 -12.33
N ALA A 122 -12.38 -5.86 -11.01
CA ALA A 122 -12.41 -4.69 -10.13
C ALA A 122 -11.15 -3.84 -10.27
N ALA A 123 -9.97 -4.46 -10.29
CA ALA A 123 -8.71 -3.77 -10.48
C ALA A 123 -8.70 -2.98 -11.80
N LYS A 124 -9.12 -3.61 -12.89
CA LYS A 124 -9.25 -2.96 -14.21
C LYS A 124 -10.21 -1.78 -14.18
N LYS A 125 -11.36 -1.91 -13.53
CA LYS A 125 -12.38 -0.86 -13.44
C LYS A 125 -11.90 0.36 -12.68
N TYR A 126 -11.17 0.17 -11.57
CA TYR A 126 -10.82 1.25 -10.65
C TYR A 126 -9.37 1.76 -10.77
N GLY A 127 -8.63 1.31 -11.79
CA GLY A 127 -7.25 1.76 -12.05
C GLY A 127 -6.23 1.18 -11.08
N ILE A 128 -6.45 -0.05 -10.60
CA ILE A 128 -5.58 -0.78 -9.69
C ILE A 128 -4.71 -1.76 -10.47
N GLY A 129 -3.42 -1.84 -10.15
CA GLY A 129 -2.54 -2.86 -10.71
C GLY A 129 -2.90 -4.26 -10.22
N PHE A 130 -2.84 -5.26 -11.09
CA PHE A 130 -3.19 -6.64 -10.76
C PHE A 130 -2.03 -7.58 -11.05
N TRP A 131 -1.47 -8.15 -10.00
CA TRP A 131 -0.43 -9.18 -10.04
C TRP A 131 -1.10 -10.55 -9.94
N LYS A 132 -1.05 -11.28 -11.05
CA LYS A 132 -1.73 -12.58 -11.22
C LYS A 132 -1.19 -13.64 -10.26
N PRO A 133 -1.96 -14.71 -9.98
CA PRO A 133 -1.44 -15.88 -9.28
C PRO A 133 -0.13 -16.39 -9.92
N GLY A 134 0.87 -16.65 -9.09
CA GLY A 134 2.20 -17.07 -9.53
C GLY A 134 3.19 -15.96 -9.86
N SER A 135 2.81 -14.68 -9.70
CA SER A 135 3.71 -13.54 -9.94
C SER A 135 4.76 -13.34 -8.84
N GLY A 136 4.66 -14.03 -7.73
CA GLY A 136 5.54 -13.92 -6.57
C GLY A 136 4.81 -13.41 -5.32
N ILE A 137 5.46 -13.55 -4.18
CA ILE A 137 4.91 -13.10 -2.89
C ILE A 137 4.84 -11.58 -2.82
N ILE A 138 3.73 -11.04 -2.29
CA ILE A 138 3.46 -9.60 -2.22
C ILE A 138 4.63 -8.81 -1.65
N HIS A 139 5.23 -9.25 -0.56
CA HIS A 139 6.32 -8.53 0.10
C HIS A 139 7.52 -8.35 -0.83
N GLN A 140 7.92 -9.40 -1.54
CA GLN A 140 9.05 -9.36 -2.46
C GLN A 140 8.73 -8.52 -3.69
N VAL A 141 7.55 -8.72 -4.29
CA VAL A 141 7.12 -7.96 -5.47
C VAL A 141 7.02 -6.46 -5.16
N VAL A 142 6.48 -6.09 -4.00
CA VAL A 142 6.38 -4.69 -3.58
C VAL A 142 7.76 -4.09 -3.31
N LEU A 143 8.64 -4.83 -2.63
CA LEU A 143 10.00 -4.39 -2.35
C LEU A 143 10.78 -4.10 -3.63
N GLU A 144 10.75 -5.02 -4.58
CA GLU A 144 11.54 -4.91 -5.82
C GLU A 144 11.02 -3.85 -6.81
N ASN A 145 9.71 -3.66 -6.87
CA ASN A 145 9.10 -2.84 -7.92
C ASN A 145 8.65 -1.45 -7.45
N TYR A 146 8.36 -1.27 -6.17
CA TYR A 146 7.66 -0.07 -5.70
C TYR A 146 8.28 0.60 -4.48
N ALA A 147 8.93 -0.15 -3.60
CA ALA A 147 9.47 0.42 -2.37
C ALA A 147 10.66 1.35 -2.65
N PHE A 148 10.78 2.36 -1.82
CA PHE A 148 11.92 3.27 -1.78
C PHE A 148 12.13 3.77 -0.35
N PRO A 149 13.38 4.15 0.04
CA PRO A 149 13.66 4.62 1.40
C PRO A 149 12.77 5.81 1.80
N GLY A 150 12.13 5.71 2.96
CA GLY A 150 11.26 6.77 3.48
C GLY A 150 9.84 6.78 2.92
N GLY A 151 9.49 5.89 1.98
CA GLY A 151 8.13 5.71 1.49
C GLY A 151 7.21 5.05 2.53
N LEU A 152 5.91 5.32 2.43
CA LEU A 152 4.85 4.72 3.25
C LEU A 152 3.94 3.87 2.36
N ILE A 153 3.97 2.57 2.56
CA ILE A 153 3.11 1.59 1.87
C ILE A 153 2.22 0.90 2.91
N ILE A 154 0.95 0.81 2.66
CA ILE A 154 -0.05 0.13 3.49
C ILE A 154 -0.79 -0.93 2.69
#